data_9434eea21f3b642c981fe01066c43556
#
_entry.id   9434eea21f3b642c981fe01066c43556
#
_cell.length_a   1.000
_cell.length_b   1.000
_cell.length_c   1.000
_cell.angle_alpha   90.00
_cell.angle_beta   90.00
_cell.angle_gamma   90.00
#
_symmetry.space_group_name_H-M   'P 1'
#
loop_
_entity.id
_entity.type
_entity.pdbx_description
1 polymer ?
#
loop_
_entity_poly.entity_id
_entity_poly.type
_entity_poly.pdbx_seq_one_letter_code
_entity_poly.pdbx_strand_id
1 'polypeptide(L)'
;MNWDSFRFIDLFAGIGGIRLGFESAGGHCVFSSEFDENACKTYEANFGEHPSGDITKIEAKDIPDFDILLGGFPCQAFSIIGKKEGFENETCGTLFFEIERILREKMPKAFMLENVRNLTAHDGGKTFKVIRSHLEALGYSCLLYTSDAA
;
A
#
# COMPACT_ATOMS: atom_id res chain seq x y z
N MET A 1 -20.48 -1.80 -14.09
CA MET A 1 -20.03 -1.25 -12.78
C MET A 1 -20.26 0.25 -12.84
N ASN A 2 -20.98 0.80 -11.89
CA ASN A 2 -21.14 2.25 -11.80
C ASN A 2 -19.97 2.77 -10.99
N TRP A 3 -19.05 3.48 -11.62
CA TRP A 3 -17.88 4.08 -10.98
C TRP A 3 -18.16 5.48 -10.40
N ASP A 4 -19.45 5.88 -10.32
CA ASP A 4 -19.86 7.19 -9.81
C ASP A 4 -19.55 7.37 -8.31
N SER A 5 -19.28 6.26 -7.59
CA SER A 5 -18.82 6.27 -6.20
C SER A 5 -18.17 4.93 -5.88
N PHE A 6 -16.96 4.94 -5.36
CA PHE A 6 -16.22 3.76 -4.88
C PHE A 6 -15.54 4.08 -3.55
N ARG A 7 -15.34 3.04 -2.73
CA ARG A 7 -14.65 3.17 -1.44
C ARG A 7 -13.21 2.71 -1.59
N PHE A 8 -12.29 3.42 -0.95
CA PHE A 8 -10.89 3.04 -0.93
C PHE A 8 -10.27 3.19 0.45
N ILE A 9 -9.15 2.51 0.65
CA ILE A 9 -8.26 2.71 1.79
C ILE A 9 -6.93 3.26 1.30
N ASP A 10 -6.25 4.06 2.15
CA ASP A 10 -4.96 4.68 1.86
C ASP A 10 -3.93 4.25 2.91
N LEU A 11 -3.03 3.34 2.53
CA LEU A 11 -1.99 2.80 3.40
C LEU A 11 -0.68 3.54 3.17
N PHE A 12 0.07 3.81 4.26
CA PHE A 12 1.27 4.64 4.20
C PHE A 12 0.94 6.02 3.62
N ALA A 13 -0.15 6.58 4.11
CA ALA A 13 -0.86 7.70 3.49
C ALA A 13 -0.03 8.99 3.41
N GLY A 14 1.04 9.12 4.21
CA GLY A 14 1.85 10.32 4.27
C GLY A 14 1.00 11.54 4.59
N ILE A 15 1.05 12.55 3.75
CA ILE A 15 0.22 13.76 3.87
C ILE A 15 -1.09 13.69 3.08
N GLY A 16 -1.40 12.54 2.45
CA GLY A 16 -2.66 12.28 1.74
C GLY A 16 -2.67 12.63 0.25
N GLY A 17 -1.51 12.68 -0.40
CA GLY A 17 -1.43 13.03 -1.82
C GLY A 17 -2.18 12.06 -2.74
N ILE A 18 -2.08 10.76 -2.49
CA ILE A 18 -2.79 9.74 -3.28
C ILE A 18 -4.30 9.85 -3.04
N ARG A 19 -4.71 10.01 -1.77
CA ARG A 19 -6.12 10.22 -1.39
C ARG A 19 -6.76 11.37 -2.16
N LEU A 20 -6.11 12.55 -2.23
CA LEU A 20 -6.61 13.70 -2.99
C LEU A 20 -6.93 13.35 -4.43
N GLY A 21 -6.05 12.60 -5.10
CA GLY A 21 -6.26 12.15 -6.48
C GLY A 21 -7.49 11.27 -6.62
N PHE A 22 -7.68 10.31 -5.72
CA PHE A 22 -8.80 9.37 -5.77
C PHE A 22 -10.13 10.00 -5.34
N GLU A 23 -10.13 10.91 -4.37
CA GLU A 23 -11.33 11.69 -4.02
C GLU A 23 -11.77 12.59 -5.18
N SER A 24 -10.83 13.20 -5.91
CA SER A 24 -11.16 14.00 -7.11
C SER A 24 -11.81 13.18 -8.24
N ALA A 25 -11.58 11.86 -8.24
CA ALA A 25 -12.19 10.92 -9.17
C ALA A 25 -13.51 10.30 -8.66
N GLY A 26 -14.07 10.82 -7.56
CA GLY A 26 -15.34 10.36 -6.98
C GLY A 26 -15.19 9.24 -5.94
N GLY A 27 -13.97 8.91 -5.52
CA GLY A 27 -13.71 7.94 -4.46
C GLY A 27 -14.03 8.50 -3.07
N HIS A 28 -14.30 7.59 -2.14
CA HIS A 28 -14.49 7.90 -0.72
C HIS A 28 -13.49 7.11 0.12
N CYS A 29 -12.61 7.81 0.87
CA CYS A 29 -11.67 7.19 1.79
C CYS A 29 -12.43 6.67 3.01
N VAL A 30 -12.35 5.36 3.28
CA VAL A 30 -13.01 4.73 4.43
C VAL A 30 -12.04 4.32 5.51
N PHE A 31 -10.75 4.35 5.23
CA PHE A 31 -9.68 4.03 6.17
C PHE A 31 -8.34 4.56 5.65
N SER A 32 -7.52 5.07 6.55
CA SER A 32 -6.14 5.45 6.27
C SER A 32 -5.20 5.02 7.38
N SER A 33 -3.95 4.71 7.05
CA SER A 33 -2.90 4.43 8.03
C SER A 33 -1.61 5.17 7.68
N GLU A 34 -1.01 5.78 8.71
CA GLU A 34 0.30 6.43 8.67
C GLU A 34 0.88 6.41 10.08
N PHE A 35 2.16 6.11 10.24
CA PHE A 35 2.79 6.02 11.56
C PHE A 35 3.64 7.25 11.91
N ASP A 36 4.09 8.03 10.92
CA ASP A 36 4.85 9.26 11.16
C ASP A 36 3.95 10.37 11.69
N GLU A 37 4.22 10.80 12.93
CA GLU A 37 3.38 11.80 13.62
C GLU A 37 3.31 13.16 12.89
N ASN A 38 4.35 13.55 12.16
CA ASN A 38 4.34 14.83 11.44
C ASN A 38 3.51 14.72 10.17
N ALA A 39 3.61 13.58 9.48
CA ALA A 39 2.74 13.28 8.35
C ALA A 39 1.28 13.21 8.81
N CYS A 40 0.98 12.51 9.92
CA CYS A 40 -0.37 12.43 10.50
C CYS A 40 -0.97 13.81 10.81
N LYS A 41 -0.20 14.71 11.42
CA LYS A 41 -0.67 16.09 11.70
C LYS A 41 -1.02 16.86 10.43
N THR A 42 -0.22 16.69 9.38
CA THR A 42 -0.49 17.33 8.08
C THR A 42 -1.70 16.70 7.41
N TYR A 43 -1.82 15.37 7.48
CA TYR A 43 -2.98 14.63 6.97
C TYR A 43 -4.27 15.09 7.66
N GLU A 44 -4.26 15.19 9.00
CA GLU A 44 -5.39 15.65 9.79
C GLU A 44 -5.79 17.11 9.44
N ALA A 45 -4.79 17.98 9.23
CA ALA A 45 -5.05 19.35 8.78
C ALA A 45 -5.71 19.40 7.39
N ASN A 46 -5.37 18.44 6.50
CA ASN A 46 -5.90 18.39 5.14
C ASN A 46 -7.32 17.78 5.08
N PHE A 47 -7.60 16.77 5.89
CA PHE A 47 -8.81 15.94 5.76
C PHE A 47 -9.73 15.98 6.98
N GLY A 48 -9.31 16.56 8.08
CA GLY A 48 -10.09 16.66 9.31
C GLY A 48 -10.21 15.35 10.09
N GLU A 49 -9.42 14.34 9.73
CA GLU A 49 -9.39 13.03 10.40
C GLU A 49 -7.95 12.54 10.57
N HIS A 50 -7.68 11.87 11.68
CA HIS A 50 -6.37 11.32 12.00
C HIS A 50 -6.21 9.91 11.42
N PRO A 51 -5.09 9.58 10.72
CA PRO A 51 -4.84 8.21 10.27
C PRO A 51 -4.76 7.22 11.43
N SER A 52 -5.09 5.95 11.16
CA SER A 52 -5.18 4.89 12.18
C SER A 52 -3.83 4.39 12.72
N GLY A 53 -2.72 5.06 12.39
CA GLY A 53 -1.39 4.73 12.89
C GLY A 53 -0.70 3.59 12.14
N ASP A 54 0.09 2.81 12.88
CA ASP A 54 0.96 1.76 12.34
C ASP A 54 0.15 0.55 11.85
N ILE A 55 0.17 0.30 10.55
CA ILE A 55 -0.58 -0.79 9.90
C ILE A 55 -0.19 -2.18 10.39
N THR A 56 1.03 -2.34 10.92
CA THR A 56 1.49 -3.63 11.46
C THR A 56 0.76 -4.03 12.75
N LYS A 57 0.08 -3.08 13.40
CA LYS A 57 -0.68 -3.28 14.63
C LYS A 57 -2.18 -3.40 14.40
N ILE A 58 -2.62 -3.32 13.15
CA ILE A 58 -4.04 -3.32 12.78
C ILE A 58 -4.38 -4.65 12.14
N GLU A 59 -5.38 -5.34 12.71
CA GLU A 59 -5.88 -6.58 12.13
C GLU A 59 -6.64 -6.29 10.83
N ALA A 60 -6.36 -7.05 9.76
CA ALA A 60 -7.02 -6.84 8.48
C ALA A 60 -8.54 -6.93 8.55
N LYS A 61 -9.07 -7.82 9.43
CA LYS A 61 -10.52 -7.98 9.65
C LYS A 61 -11.20 -6.73 10.18
N ASP A 62 -10.47 -5.88 10.93
CA ASP A 62 -11.01 -4.68 11.56
C ASP A 62 -11.03 -3.48 10.60
N ILE A 63 -10.37 -3.59 9.44
CA ILE A 63 -10.44 -2.59 8.37
C ILE A 63 -11.83 -2.68 7.72
N PRO A 64 -12.54 -1.56 7.49
CA PRO A 64 -13.82 -1.56 6.78
C PRO A 64 -13.71 -2.19 5.38
N ASP A 65 -14.83 -2.65 4.81
CA ASP A 65 -14.85 -3.13 3.43
C ASP A 65 -14.65 -1.98 2.44
N PHE A 66 -13.89 -2.23 1.39
CA PHE A 66 -13.51 -1.24 0.39
C PHE A 66 -13.38 -1.89 -1.00
N ASP A 67 -13.38 -1.06 -2.04
CA ASP A 67 -13.27 -1.49 -3.44
C ASP A 67 -11.82 -1.45 -3.94
N ILE A 68 -11.02 -0.49 -3.47
CA ILE A 68 -9.64 -0.25 -3.95
C ILE A 68 -8.69 -0.07 -2.76
N LEU A 69 -7.55 -0.75 -2.80
CA LEU A 69 -6.44 -0.50 -1.89
C LEU A 69 -5.41 0.41 -2.56
N LEU A 70 -5.07 1.51 -1.88
CA LEU A 70 -3.99 2.42 -2.26
C LEU A 70 -2.83 2.27 -1.28
N GLY A 71 -1.57 2.29 -1.78
CA GLY A 71 -0.43 2.20 -0.89
C GLY A 71 0.87 2.68 -1.53
N GLY A 72 1.46 3.73 -0.94
CA GLY A 72 2.81 4.22 -1.25
C GLY A 72 3.81 3.67 -0.23
N PHE A 73 4.19 2.40 -0.32
CA PHE A 73 5.02 1.75 0.70
C PHE A 73 6.52 2.06 0.51
N PRO A 74 7.31 2.19 1.62
CA PRO A 74 8.74 2.51 1.52
C PRO A 74 9.56 1.35 0.96
N CYS A 75 10.52 1.68 0.07
CA CYS A 75 11.39 0.69 -0.59
C CYS A 75 12.48 0.10 0.34
N GLN A 76 12.75 0.72 1.49
CA GLN A 76 13.90 0.39 2.35
C GLN A 76 13.87 -1.00 2.98
N ALA A 77 12.74 -1.65 3.00
CA ALA A 77 12.56 -2.92 3.67
C ALA A 77 12.96 -4.17 2.84
N PHE A 78 13.31 -4.01 1.56
CA PHE A 78 13.69 -5.15 0.71
C PHE A 78 15.18 -5.54 0.78
N SER A 79 16.04 -4.78 1.45
CA SER A 79 17.48 -5.04 1.53
C SER A 79 17.84 -6.33 2.29
N ILE A 80 16.87 -7.04 2.89
CA ILE A 80 17.08 -8.20 3.75
C ILE A 80 16.62 -9.52 3.11
N ILE A 81 15.90 -9.49 1.99
CA ILE A 81 15.54 -10.72 1.25
C ILE A 81 16.77 -11.43 0.64
N GLY A 82 17.95 -10.79 0.62
CA GLY A 82 19.19 -11.35 0.06
C GLY A 82 20.00 -12.26 0.97
N LYS A 83 19.68 -12.45 2.24
CA LYS A 83 20.34 -13.43 3.10
C LYS A 83 19.46 -14.65 3.28
N LYS A 84 19.91 -15.74 2.64
CA LYS A 84 19.40 -17.10 2.81
C LYS A 84 19.44 -17.51 4.28
N GLU A 85 18.36 -17.30 5.00
CA GLU A 85 18.01 -18.07 6.19
C GLU A 85 16.50 -17.92 6.38
N GLY A 86 15.85 -19.03 6.57
CA GLY A 86 14.42 -19.28 6.50
C GLY A 86 13.48 -18.21 7.06
N PHE A 87 12.24 -18.33 6.67
CA PHE A 87 11.06 -17.51 6.98
C PHE A 87 10.78 -17.22 8.47
N GLU A 88 11.77 -17.35 9.37
CA GLU A 88 11.60 -17.27 10.83
C GLU A 88 12.25 -16.05 11.50
N ASN A 89 12.76 -15.05 10.78
CA ASN A 89 13.25 -13.83 11.41
C ASN A 89 12.24 -12.69 11.31
N GLU A 90 11.51 -12.52 12.40
CA GLU A 90 10.35 -11.65 12.65
C GLU A 90 10.61 -10.15 12.64
N THR A 91 11.66 -9.59 12.10
CA THR A 91 11.94 -8.14 12.29
C THR A 91 12.15 -7.32 11.03
N CYS A 92 11.92 -7.88 9.85
CA CYS A 92 11.88 -7.11 8.61
C CYS A 92 10.89 -7.70 7.62
N GLY A 93 9.70 -7.99 8.07
CA GLY A 93 8.56 -8.15 7.21
C GLY A 93 8.44 -6.86 6.42
N THR A 94 8.69 -6.91 5.14
CA THR A 94 8.57 -5.75 4.30
C THR A 94 7.14 -5.26 4.41
N LEU A 95 6.94 -3.97 4.55
CA LEU A 95 5.59 -3.37 4.62
C LEU A 95 4.71 -3.76 3.42
N PHE A 96 5.32 -4.27 2.36
CA PHE A 96 4.61 -4.97 1.28
C PHE A 96 3.83 -6.19 1.77
N PHE A 97 4.33 -6.98 2.72
CA PHE A 97 3.58 -8.15 3.23
C PHE A 97 2.38 -7.74 4.08
N GLU A 98 2.39 -6.54 4.65
CA GLU A 98 1.19 -5.97 5.27
C GLU A 98 0.11 -5.66 4.23
N ILE A 99 0.52 -5.12 3.07
CA ILE A 99 -0.38 -4.94 1.93
C ILE A 99 -0.93 -6.30 1.47
N GLU A 100 -0.05 -7.29 1.27
CA GLU A 100 -0.46 -8.64 0.85
C GLU A 100 -1.44 -9.28 1.84
N ARG A 101 -1.18 -9.13 3.16
CA ARG A 101 -2.07 -9.62 4.23
C ARG A 101 -3.47 -9.04 4.12
N ILE A 102 -3.57 -7.73 3.90
CA ILE A 102 -4.84 -7.03 3.75
C ILE A 102 -5.54 -7.42 2.44
N LEU A 103 -4.80 -7.48 1.32
CA LEU A 103 -5.34 -7.93 0.04
C LEU A 103 -5.88 -9.36 0.13
N ARG A 104 -5.19 -10.26 0.83
CA ARG A 104 -5.62 -11.66 1.02
C ARG A 104 -6.91 -11.76 1.81
N GLU A 105 -7.05 -10.98 2.86
CA GLU A 105 -8.22 -11.01 3.75
C GLU A 105 -9.43 -10.33 3.10
N LYS A 106 -9.22 -9.16 2.48
CA LYS A 106 -10.31 -8.31 2.00
C LYS A 106 -10.68 -8.53 0.54
N MET A 107 -9.77 -9.03 -0.28
CA MET A 107 -9.98 -9.29 -1.71
C MET A 107 -10.68 -8.14 -2.45
N PRO A 108 -10.18 -6.89 -2.36
CA PRO A 108 -10.78 -5.76 -3.06
C PRO A 108 -10.73 -5.96 -4.58
N LYS A 109 -11.54 -5.19 -5.31
CA LYS A 109 -11.62 -5.28 -6.78
C LYS A 109 -10.34 -4.87 -7.48
N ALA A 110 -9.59 -3.93 -6.89
CA ALA A 110 -8.35 -3.42 -7.44
C ALA A 110 -7.40 -2.92 -6.34
N PHE A 111 -6.15 -2.72 -6.71
CA PHE A 111 -5.18 -1.99 -5.90
C PHE A 111 -4.34 -1.06 -6.78
N MET A 112 -3.80 -0.01 -6.19
CA MET A 112 -2.74 0.80 -6.77
C MET A 112 -1.61 0.93 -5.76
N LEU A 113 -0.41 0.48 -6.16
CA LEU A 113 0.80 0.59 -5.36
C LEU A 113 1.76 1.57 -6.03
N GLU A 114 2.25 2.53 -5.23
CA GLU A 114 3.26 3.50 -5.67
C GLU A 114 4.61 3.16 -5.02
N ASN A 115 5.67 3.35 -5.79
CA ASN A 115 7.03 3.23 -5.27
C ASN A 115 8.03 3.95 -6.17
N VAL A 116 9.25 4.18 -5.66
CA VAL A 116 10.31 4.80 -6.44
C VAL A 116 10.70 3.93 -7.65
N ARG A 117 11.07 4.58 -8.76
CA ARG A 117 11.47 3.92 -10.01
C ARG A 117 12.51 2.82 -9.81
N ASN A 118 13.43 3.01 -8.87
CA ASN A 118 14.50 2.05 -8.60
C ASN A 118 14.01 0.68 -8.09
N LEU A 119 12.76 0.55 -7.63
CA LEU A 119 12.19 -0.73 -7.22
C LEU A 119 12.27 -1.80 -8.31
N THR A 120 12.06 -1.41 -9.56
CA THR A 120 12.12 -2.34 -10.72
C THR A 120 13.52 -2.86 -11.02
N ALA A 121 14.57 -2.11 -10.63
CA ALA A 121 15.97 -2.48 -10.81
C ALA A 121 16.59 -3.06 -9.53
N HIS A 122 15.94 -2.92 -8.39
CA HIS A 122 16.46 -3.34 -7.09
C HIS A 122 16.79 -4.84 -7.07
N ASP A 123 17.97 -5.19 -6.55
CA ASP A 123 18.52 -6.56 -6.56
C ASP A 123 18.43 -7.25 -7.94
N GLY A 124 18.83 -6.53 -8.99
CA GLY A 124 18.76 -7.06 -10.36
C GLY A 124 17.32 -7.37 -10.82
N GLY A 125 16.34 -6.68 -10.29
CA GLY A 125 14.92 -6.85 -10.61
C GLY A 125 14.21 -7.98 -9.82
N LYS A 126 14.91 -8.67 -8.92
CA LYS A 126 14.32 -9.78 -8.14
C LYS A 126 13.22 -9.30 -7.21
N THR A 127 13.45 -8.15 -6.54
CA THR A 127 12.47 -7.58 -5.63
C THR A 127 11.12 -7.35 -6.29
N PHE A 128 11.11 -6.69 -7.44
CA PHE A 128 9.87 -6.46 -8.19
C PHE A 128 9.20 -7.76 -8.64
N LYS A 129 9.99 -8.75 -9.09
CA LYS A 129 9.46 -10.07 -9.47
C LYS A 129 8.77 -10.78 -8.30
N VAL A 130 9.35 -10.70 -7.08
CA VAL A 130 8.75 -11.27 -5.87
C VAL A 130 7.41 -10.57 -5.57
N ILE A 131 7.39 -9.25 -5.51
CA ILE A 131 6.15 -8.47 -5.28
C ILE A 131 5.06 -8.90 -6.28
N ARG A 132 5.40 -8.89 -7.56
CA ARG A 132 4.47 -9.23 -8.62
C ARG A 132 3.95 -10.66 -8.49
N SER A 133 4.83 -11.64 -8.21
CA SER A 133 4.42 -13.04 -8.06
C SER A 133 3.47 -13.25 -6.88
N HIS A 134 3.64 -12.55 -5.77
CA HIS A 134 2.74 -12.59 -4.62
C HIS A 134 1.35 -12.02 -4.97
N LEU A 135 1.31 -10.88 -5.65
CA LEU A 135 0.05 -10.27 -6.08
C LEU A 135 -0.70 -11.13 -7.12
N GLU A 136 0.03 -11.72 -8.07
CA GLU A 136 -0.54 -12.63 -9.06
C GLU A 136 -1.04 -13.94 -8.41
N ALA A 137 -0.37 -14.43 -7.38
CA ALA A 137 -0.81 -15.60 -6.61
C ALA A 137 -2.13 -15.36 -5.85
N LEU A 138 -2.46 -14.11 -5.54
CA LEU A 138 -3.76 -13.71 -4.98
C LEU A 138 -4.86 -13.59 -6.07
N GLY A 139 -4.54 -13.78 -7.35
CA GLY A 139 -5.49 -13.73 -8.45
C GLY A 139 -5.57 -12.38 -9.16
N TYR A 140 -4.70 -11.43 -8.84
CA TYR A 140 -4.69 -10.12 -9.51
C TYR A 140 -3.85 -10.13 -10.79
N SER A 141 -4.28 -9.37 -11.79
CA SER A 141 -3.47 -9.05 -12.96
C SER A 141 -2.74 -7.73 -12.74
N CYS A 142 -1.39 -7.78 -12.75
CA CYS A 142 -0.56 -6.62 -12.45
C CYS A 142 -0.13 -5.87 -13.70
N LEU A 143 -0.45 -4.59 -13.78
CA LEU A 143 0.06 -3.65 -14.78
C LEU A 143 1.12 -2.75 -14.13
N LEU A 144 2.19 -2.48 -14.86
CA LEU A 144 3.24 -1.54 -14.43
C LEU A 144 3.19 -0.29 -15.28
N TYR A 145 3.09 0.85 -14.61
CA TYR A 145 3.24 2.16 -15.23
C TYR A 145 4.49 2.84 -14.69
N THR A 146 5.19 3.58 -15.55
CA THR A 146 6.28 4.46 -15.13
C THR A 146 5.91 5.88 -15.49
N SER A 147 6.13 6.84 -14.58
CA SER A 147 5.95 8.25 -14.86
C SER A 147 7.32 8.93 -14.93
N ASP A 148 7.49 9.84 -15.89
CA ASP A 148 8.70 10.65 -16.01
C ASP A 148 8.68 11.89 -15.08
N ALA A 149 7.63 12.03 -14.28
CA ALA A 149 7.46 13.09 -13.30
C ALA A 149 8.15 12.70 -11.98
N ALA A 150 9.48 12.71 -11.96
CA ALA A 150 10.27 12.67 -10.74
C ALA A 150 11.52 13.51 -10.93
#